data_8272b699c00ba99f56834411f9fbdcdf
#
_entry.id   8272b699c00ba99f56834411f9fbdcdf
#
_cell.length_a   1.000
_cell.length_b   1.000
_cell.length_c   1.000
_cell.angle_alpha   90.00
_cell.angle_beta   90.00
_cell.angle_gamma   90.00
#
_symmetry.space_group_name_H-M   'P 1'
#
loop_
_entity.id
_entity.type
_entity.pdbx_description
1 polymer ?
#
loop_
_entity_poly.entity_id
_entity_poly.type
_entity_poly.pdbx_seq_one_letter_code
_entity_poly.pdbx_strand_id
1 'polypeptide(L)'
;QVARADGGVTSNWIHDSLKIGESLKISGAYGTFIGDPAVDTPVLCLAAGTGLAPVLALAEAALRRGFRKPVTMLFSARTREDVYSQGMMAWWRTKHRNFDYKITLTREEAEGYLAGRIDVVLPKVFSDLSKHTIFAAGSPEFVETCVATVKKLGAKDELIHTEGFFAQQQPVVA
;
A
#
# COMPACT_ATOMS: atom_id res chain seq x y z
N GLN A 1 -5.50 -7.28 -7.29
CA GLN A 1 -6.24 -7.73 -6.09
C GLN A 1 -7.64 -7.13 -6.07
N VAL A 2 -8.61 -7.88 -5.60
CA VAL A 2 -10.00 -7.45 -5.51
C VAL A 2 -10.54 -7.81 -4.13
N ALA A 3 -10.90 -6.81 -3.33
CA ALA A 3 -11.64 -7.03 -2.09
C ALA A 3 -13.10 -7.32 -2.40
N ARG A 4 -13.70 -8.25 -1.65
CA ARG A 4 -15.14 -8.47 -1.73
C ARG A 4 -15.88 -7.27 -1.12
N ALA A 5 -16.82 -6.71 -1.82
CA ALA A 5 -17.69 -5.66 -1.32
C ALA A 5 -19.11 -6.21 -1.12
N ASP A 6 -19.75 -5.83 -0.02
CA ASP A 6 -21.14 -6.21 0.23
C ASP A 6 -22.06 -5.65 -0.88
N GLY A 7 -22.82 -6.52 -1.52
CA GLY A 7 -23.65 -6.15 -2.68
C GLY A 7 -22.89 -5.79 -3.96
N GLY A 8 -21.56 -5.89 -3.96
CA GLY A 8 -20.72 -5.56 -5.12
C GLY A 8 -20.84 -6.60 -6.23
N VAL A 9 -21.42 -6.23 -7.39
CA VAL A 9 -21.64 -7.16 -8.51
C VAL A 9 -20.32 -7.75 -9.02
N THR A 10 -19.37 -6.91 -9.38
CA THR A 10 -18.09 -7.34 -9.96
C THR A 10 -17.22 -8.11 -8.96
N SER A 11 -17.11 -7.60 -7.72
CA SER A 11 -16.28 -8.26 -6.71
C SER A 11 -16.84 -9.64 -6.34
N ASN A 12 -18.15 -9.76 -6.15
CA ASN A 12 -18.75 -11.04 -5.84
C ASN A 12 -18.66 -12.01 -7.02
N TRP A 13 -18.87 -11.56 -8.25
CA TRP A 13 -18.67 -12.39 -9.44
C TRP A 13 -17.23 -12.93 -9.53
N ILE A 14 -16.21 -12.09 -9.27
CA ILE A 14 -14.80 -12.52 -9.27
C ILE A 14 -14.55 -13.58 -8.18
N HIS A 15 -15.13 -13.42 -6.99
CA HIS A 15 -14.89 -14.33 -5.89
C HIS A 15 -15.70 -15.64 -5.98
N ASP A 16 -16.92 -15.59 -6.54
CA ASP A 16 -17.85 -16.72 -6.47
C ASP A 16 -17.99 -17.48 -7.78
N SER A 17 -17.78 -16.82 -8.93
CA SER A 17 -18.15 -17.36 -10.23
C SER A 17 -16.96 -17.52 -11.20
N LEU A 18 -16.02 -16.59 -11.18
CA LEU A 18 -14.89 -16.56 -12.12
C LEU A 18 -13.96 -17.74 -11.87
N LYS A 19 -13.65 -18.51 -12.92
CA LYS A 19 -12.76 -19.67 -12.86
C LYS A 19 -11.40 -19.39 -13.50
N ILE A 20 -10.38 -20.09 -13.00
CA ILE A 20 -9.04 -20.04 -13.61
C ILE A 20 -9.13 -20.54 -15.06
N GLY A 21 -8.57 -19.77 -15.99
CA GLY A 21 -8.60 -20.03 -17.42
C GLY A 21 -9.69 -19.28 -18.18
N GLU A 22 -10.63 -18.62 -17.51
CA GLU A 22 -11.61 -17.76 -18.16
C GLU A 22 -10.99 -16.45 -18.63
N SER A 23 -11.45 -15.96 -19.78
CA SER A 23 -10.95 -14.71 -20.37
C SER A 23 -11.66 -13.50 -19.79
N LEU A 24 -10.88 -12.49 -19.43
CA LEU A 24 -11.36 -11.17 -18.96
C LEU A 24 -10.98 -10.09 -19.94
N LYS A 25 -11.90 -9.14 -20.17
CA LYS A 25 -11.58 -7.90 -20.88
C LYS A 25 -11.31 -6.80 -19.85
N ILE A 26 -10.09 -6.26 -19.87
CA ILE A 26 -9.64 -5.21 -18.95
C ILE A 26 -9.32 -3.96 -19.77
N SER A 27 -9.74 -2.80 -19.29
CA SER A 27 -9.37 -1.48 -19.81
C SER A 27 -8.51 -0.75 -18.78
N GLY A 28 -7.46 -0.07 -19.21
CA GLY A 28 -6.52 0.68 -18.35
C GLY A 28 -5.11 0.64 -18.96
N ALA A 29 -4.08 1.23 -18.33
CA ALA A 29 -4.09 1.74 -16.96
C ALA A 29 -4.61 3.18 -16.90
N TYR A 30 -5.29 3.51 -15.79
CA TYR A 30 -5.78 4.85 -15.51
C TYR A 30 -5.14 5.36 -14.22
N GLY A 31 -5.01 6.70 -14.08
CA GLY A 31 -4.49 7.34 -12.88
C GLY A 31 -3.04 7.79 -12.99
N THR A 32 -2.59 8.50 -11.95
CA THR A 32 -1.28 9.15 -11.87
C THR A 32 -0.46 8.70 -10.66
N PHE A 33 -0.84 7.60 -10.01
CA PHE A 33 -0.10 7.02 -8.88
C PHE A 33 1.16 6.33 -9.39
N ILE A 34 2.08 7.15 -9.91
CA ILE A 34 3.39 6.73 -10.42
C ILE A 34 4.47 7.59 -9.78
N GLY A 35 5.62 7.00 -9.48
CA GLY A 35 6.78 7.77 -9.04
C GLY A 35 7.48 8.44 -10.21
N ASP A 36 8.09 9.59 -9.93
CA ASP A 36 9.04 10.19 -10.85
C ASP A 36 10.35 9.36 -10.83
N PRO A 37 10.76 8.73 -11.94
CA PRO A 37 11.99 7.95 -12.00
C PRO A 37 13.25 8.80 -11.81
N ALA A 38 13.17 10.12 -11.92
CA ALA A 38 14.28 11.04 -11.68
C ALA A 38 14.48 11.35 -10.18
N VAL A 39 13.50 11.03 -9.32
CA VAL A 39 13.60 11.26 -7.88
C VAL A 39 14.60 10.28 -7.27
N ASP A 40 15.67 10.81 -6.66
CA ASP A 40 16.72 10.05 -5.96
C ASP A 40 16.64 10.28 -4.44
N THR A 41 15.49 10.02 -3.87
CA THR A 41 15.22 10.11 -2.43
C THR A 41 14.85 8.75 -1.85
N PRO A 42 15.03 8.50 -0.54
CA PRO A 42 14.44 7.32 0.10
C PRO A 42 12.93 7.27 -0.14
N VAL A 43 12.40 6.06 -0.34
CA VAL A 43 10.98 5.82 -0.63
C VAL A 43 10.33 5.13 0.55
N LEU A 44 9.19 5.66 0.98
CA LEU A 44 8.31 5.04 1.97
C LEU A 44 6.96 4.71 1.33
N CYS A 45 6.63 3.43 1.31
CA CYS A 45 5.36 2.90 0.85
C CYS A 45 4.46 2.57 2.04
N LEU A 46 3.30 3.21 2.12
CA LEU A 46 2.29 2.99 3.16
C LEU A 46 1.06 2.33 2.52
N ALA A 47 0.65 1.19 3.05
CA ALA A 47 -0.45 0.44 2.46
C ALA A 47 -1.42 -0.11 3.50
N ALA A 48 -2.70 -0.17 3.14
CA ALA A 48 -3.71 -0.94 3.87
C ALA A 48 -4.67 -1.65 2.91
N GLY A 49 -5.10 -2.86 3.28
CA GLY A 49 -6.01 -3.66 2.46
C GLY A 49 -5.48 -3.84 1.04
N THR A 50 -6.34 -3.69 0.03
CA THR A 50 -5.96 -3.82 -1.39
C THR A 50 -4.99 -2.73 -1.88
N GLY A 51 -4.80 -1.65 -1.11
CA GLY A 51 -3.79 -0.63 -1.39
C GLY A 51 -2.35 -1.16 -1.40
N LEU A 52 -2.12 -2.36 -0.87
CA LEU A 52 -0.82 -2.99 -0.97
C LEU A 52 -0.43 -3.29 -2.44
N ALA A 53 -1.39 -3.60 -3.32
CA ALA A 53 -1.11 -3.97 -4.71
C ALA A 53 -0.36 -2.89 -5.52
N PRO A 54 -0.84 -1.63 -5.59
CA PRO A 54 -0.13 -0.59 -6.35
C PRO A 54 1.23 -0.25 -5.73
N VAL A 55 1.37 -0.20 -4.41
CA VAL A 55 2.67 0.11 -3.80
C VAL A 55 3.68 -1.04 -3.96
N LEU A 56 3.24 -2.30 -3.99
CA LEU A 56 4.08 -3.44 -4.36
C LEU A 56 4.60 -3.29 -5.80
N ALA A 57 3.72 -2.93 -6.73
CA ALA A 57 4.11 -2.73 -8.13
C ALA A 57 5.14 -1.60 -8.28
N LEU A 58 4.99 -0.49 -7.57
CA LEU A 58 5.94 0.61 -7.55
C LEU A 58 7.29 0.18 -6.96
N ALA A 59 7.28 -0.49 -5.81
CA ALA A 59 8.50 -0.99 -5.17
C ALA A 59 9.23 -2.00 -6.08
N GLU A 60 8.51 -2.95 -6.68
CA GLU A 60 9.09 -3.91 -7.63
C GLU A 60 9.72 -3.20 -8.83
N ALA A 61 9.01 -2.25 -9.44
CA ALA A 61 9.52 -1.49 -10.57
C ALA A 61 10.79 -0.71 -10.23
N ALA A 62 10.85 -0.09 -9.05
CA ALA A 62 12.03 0.62 -8.58
C ALA A 62 13.21 -0.34 -8.36
N LEU A 63 13.00 -1.46 -7.68
CA LEU A 63 14.04 -2.46 -7.41
C LEU A 63 14.58 -3.09 -8.69
N ARG A 64 13.71 -3.43 -9.65
CA ARG A 64 14.09 -3.99 -10.96
C ARG A 64 14.90 -3.01 -11.81
N ARG A 65 14.66 -1.70 -11.68
CA ARG A 65 15.43 -0.64 -12.37
C ARG A 65 16.77 -0.33 -11.72
N GLY A 66 17.12 -1.01 -10.62
CA GLY A 66 18.35 -0.80 -9.91
C GLY A 66 18.36 0.43 -9.01
N PHE A 67 17.20 0.88 -8.54
CA PHE A 67 17.09 1.96 -7.57
C PHE A 67 17.91 1.64 -6.31
N ARG A 68 18.71 2.60 -5.85
CA ARG A 68 19.72 2.36 -4.80
C ARG A 68 19.40 2.97 -3.45
N LYS A 69 18.47 3.95 -3.40
CA LYS A 69 18.07 4.55 -2.11
C LYS A 69 17.16 3.57 -1.35
N PRO A 70 17.05 3.72 -0.03
CA PRO A 70 16.18 2.88 0.76
C PRO A 70 14.73 2.88 0.24
N VAL A 71 14.14 1.70 0.17
CA VAL A 71 12.72 1.48 -0.09
C VAL A 71 12.15 0.76 1.12
N THR A 72 11.32 1.43 1.88
CA THR A 72 10.68 0.84 3.07
C THR A 72 9.18 0.72 2.82
N MET A 73 8.63 -0.46 3.08
CA MET A 73 7.20 -0.71 3.02
C MET A 73 6.63 -0.92 4.42
N LEU A 74 5.56 -0.19 4.75
CA LEU A 74 4.79 -0.39 5.96
C LEU A 74 3.36 -0.77 5.59
N PHE A 75 3.02 -2.03 5.80
CA PHE A 75 1.70 -2.59 5.52
C PHE A 75 0.87 -2.66 6.79
N SER A 76 -0.32 -2.05 6.78
CA SER A 76 -1.29 -2.09 7.87
C SER A 76 -2.38 -3.12 7.57
N ALA A 77 -2.46 -4.14 8.40
CA ALA A 77 -3.50 -5.16 8.39
C ALA A 77 -4.32 -5.08 9.69
N ARG A 78 -5.51 -5.67 9.71
CA ARG A 78 -6.32 -5.75 10.94
C ARG A 78 -5.80 -6.86 11.84
N THR A 79 -5.64 -8.04 11.27
CA THR A 79 -5.18 -9.25 11.93
C THR A 79 -4.14 -9.96 11.05
N ARG A 80 -3.50 -11.00 11.55
CA ARG A 80 -2.58 -11.84 10.76
C ARG A 80 -3.24 -12.50 9.57
N GLU A 81 -4.51 -12.82 9.67
CA GLU A 81 -5.28 -13.42 8.58
C GLU A 81 -5.47 -12.47 7.38
N ASP A 82 -5.45 -11.16 7.65
CA ASP A 82 -5.50 -10.13 6.61
C ASP A 82 -4.12 -9.88 5.94
N VAL A 83 -3.05 -10.50 6.43
CA VAL A 83 -1.69 -10.32 5.87
C VAL A 83 -1.49 -11.21 4.66
N TYR A 84 -1.16 -10.60 3.54
CA TYR A 84 -0.85 -11.31 2.30
C TYR A 84 0.43 -10.77 1.65
N SER A 85 0.98 -11.47 0.67
CA SER A 85 2.23 -11.12 -0.02
C SER A 85 3.47 -11.01 0.87
N GLN A 86 3.40 -11.43 2.13
CA GLN A 86 4.54 -11.37 3.06
C GLN A 86 5.74 -12.16 2.56
N GLY A 87 5.53 -13.35 2.01
CA GLY A 87 6.59 -14.18 1.45
C GLY A 87 7.35 -13.49 0.31
N MET A 88 6.64 -12.73 -0.54
CA MET A 88 7.26 -11.94 -1.61
C MET A 88 8.11 -10.80 -1.05
N MET A 89 7.60 -10.05 -0.08
CA MET A 89 8.34 -8.97 0.57
C MET A 89 9.57 -9.52 1.32
N ALA A 90 9.44 -10.65 1.99
CA ALA A 90 10.55 -11.33 2.65
C ALA A 90 11.63 -11.75 1.64
N TRP A 91 11.22 -12.29 0.48
CA TRP A 91 12.15 -12.63 -0.58
C TRP A 91 12.86 -11.39 -1.15
N TRP A 92 12.16 -10.28 -1.40
CA TRP A 92 12.79 -9.04 -1.85
C TRP A 92 13.83 -8.53 -0.85
N ARG A 93 13.53 -8.59 0.44
CA ARG A 93 14.48 -8.20 1.50
C ARG A 93 15.78 -9.02 1.46
N THR A 94 15.73 -10.29 1.05
CA THR A 94 16.96 -11.09 0.87
C THR A 94 17.72 -10.74 -0.41
N LYS A 95 17.07 -10.22 -1.43
CA LYS A 95 17.65 -9.92 -2.74
C LYS A 95 18.14 -8.48 -2.88
N HIS A 96 17.51 -7.56 -2.19
CA HIS A 96 17.77 -6.12 -2.31
C HIS A 96 18.16 -5.55 -0.94
N ARG A 97 19.42 -5.18 -0.80
CA ARG A 97 19.95 -4.62 0.47
C ARG A 97 19.32 -3.29 0.87
N ASN A 98 18.72 -2.60 -0.07
CA ASN A 98 18.03 -1.32 0.12
C ASN A 98 16.51 -1.47 0.32
N PHE A 99 15.98 -2.69 0.38
CA PHE A 99 14.56 -2.94 0.64
C PHE A 99 14.34 -3.47 2.07
N ASP A 100 13.41 -2.88 2.78
CA ASP A 100 12.89 -3.41 4.04
C ASP A 100 11.37 -3.29 4.09
N TYR A 101 10.73 -4.11 4.92
CA TYR A 101 9.30 -4.02 5.16
C TYR A 101 8.96 -4.27 6.62
N LYS A 102 7.87 -3.66 7.06
CA LYS A 102 7.25 -3.87 8.36
C LYS A 102 5.74 -4.04 8.17
N ILE A 103 5.14 -4.83 9.03
CA ILE A 103 3.69 -5.04 9.06
C ILE A 103 3.18 -4.63 10.42
N THR A 104 2.11 -3.85 10.46
CA THR A 104 1.42 -3.49 11.70
C THR A 104 0.04 -4.11 11.74
N LEU A 105 -0.34 -4.63 12.91
CA LEU A 105 -1.67 -5.17 13.17
C LEU A 105 -2.46 -4.19 14.04
N THR A 106 -3.71 -3.91 13.62
CA THR A 106 -4.53 -2.88 14.28
C THR A 106 -5.54 -3.45 15.27
N ARG A 107 -5.77 -4.76 15.26
CA ARG A 107 -6.78 -5.45 16.09
C ARG A 107 -6.23 -6.64 16.88
N GLU A 108 -4.95 -6.94 16.74
CA GLU A 108 -4.28 -7.96 17.52
C GLU A 108 -2.80 -7.59 17.73
N GLU A 109 -2.17 -8.23 18.69
CA GLU A 109 -0.74 -8.19 18.92
C GLU A 109 -0.16 -9.58 18.62
N ALA A 110 0.93 -9.62 17.87
CA ALA A 110 1.61 -10.86 17.52
C ALA A 110 3.11 -10.66 17.36
N GLU A 111 3.87 -11.67 17.70
CA GLU A 111 5.33 -11.66 17.55
C GLU A 111 5.73 -11.45 16.08
N GLY A 112 6.72 -10.59 15.85
CA GLY A 112 7.20 -10.24 14.50
C GLY A 112 6.39 -9.14 13.81
N TYR A 113 5.34 -8.62 14.43
CA TYR A 113 4.51 -7.54 13.91
C TYR A 113 4.57 -6.32 14.83
N LEU A 114 4.37 -5.13 14.24
CA LEU A 114 4.12 -3.93 15.01
C LEU A 114 2.65 -3.91 15.45
N ALA A 115 2.35 -3.30 16.58
CA ALA A 115 0.98 -3.19 17.07
C ALA A 115 0.48 -1.74 17.02
N GLY A 116 -0.69 -1.54 16.41
CA GLY A 116 -1.38 -0.26 16.37
C GLY A 116 -1.61 0.30 14.96
N ARG A 117 -2.33 1.42 14.92
CA ARG A 117 -2.63 2.17 13.68
C ARG A 117 -1.40 2.90 13.18
N ILE A 118 -1.45 3.34 11.91
CA ILE A 118 -0.31 3.95 11.22
C ILE A 118 0.19 5.23 11.92
N ASP A 119 -0.70 6.03 12.45
CA ASP A 119 -0.40 7.28 13.16
C ASP A 119 0.37 7.05 14.48
N VAL A 120 0.20 5.88 15.10
CA VAL A 120 0.91 5.47 16.31
C VAL A 120 2.24 4.81 15.98
N VAL A 121 2.28 4.01 14.92
CA VAL A 121 3.43 3.17 14.58
C VAL A 121 4.48 3.96 13.79
N LEU A 122 4.06 4.79 12.85
CA LEU A 122 4.98 5.49 11.96
C LEU A 122 5.98 6.40 12.69
N PRO A 123 5.58 7.19 13.71
CA PRO A 123 6.52 8.00 14.48
C PRO A 123 7.54 7.20 15.33
N LYS A 124 7.23 5.93 15.60
CA LYS A 124 8.16 5.02 16.30
C LYS A 124 9.22 4.45 15.35
N VAL A 125 8.91 4.39 14.05
CA VAL A 125 9.80 3.84 13.02
C VAL A 125 10.64 4.94 12.36
N PHE A 126 10.06 6.14 12.18
CA PHE A 126 10.71 7.27 11.55
C PHE A 126 10.62 8.51 12.43
N SER A 127 11.75 9.16 12.65
CA SER A 127 11.83 10.45 13.35
C SER A 127 11.76 11.64 12.39
N ASP A 128 12.13 11.48 11.13
CA ASP A 128 12.13 12.52 10.10
C ASP A 128 11.87 11.92 8.72
N LEU A 129 10.90 12.48 7.99
CA LEU A 129 10.53 12.12 6.63
C LEU A 129 10.73 13.26 5.62
N SER A 130 11.42 14.34 6.01
CA SER A 130 11.61 15.56 5.18
C SER A 130 12.28 15.30 3.82
N LYS A 131 13.00 14.19 3.69
CA LYS A 131 13.72 13.80 2.47
C LYS A 131 13.15 12.55 1.80
N HIS A 132 11.96 12.08 2.20
CA HIS A 132 11.37 10.87 1.66
C HIS A 132 10.33 11.19 0.59
N THR A 133 10.29 10.39 -0.47
CA THR A 133 9.12 10.27 -1.32
C THR A 133 8.18 9.24 -0.70
N ILE A 134 6.92 9.63 -0.54
CA ILE A 134 5.90 8.85 0.16
C ILE A 134 4.86 8.38 -0.85
N PHE A 135 4.53 7.10 -0.83
CA PHE A 135 3.40 6.52 -1.54
C PHE A 135 2.42 5.93 -0.52
N ALA A 136 1.20 6.43 -0.47
CA ALA A 136 0.17 5.93 0.43
C ALA A 136 -1.06 5.46 -0.33
N ALA A 137 -1.46 4.20 -0.14
CA ALA A 137 -2.61 3.61 -0.81
C ALA A 137 -3.46 2.76 0.13
N GLY A 138 -4.79 2.92 0.05
CA GLY A 138 -5.75 2.23 0.89
C GLY A 138 -7.11 2.90 0.92
N SER A 139 -7.88 2.69 2.00
CA SER A 139 -9.14 3.43 2.19
C SER A 139 -8.88 4.93 2.34
N PRO A 140 -9.85 5.79 2.01
CA PRO A 140 -9.70 7.25 2.17
C PRO A 140 -9.24 7.65 3.58
N GLU A 141 -9.86 7.09 4.62
CA GLU A 141 -9.49 7.35 6.02
C GLU A 141 -8.03 6.97 6.31
N PHE A 142 -7.56 5.84 5.77
CA PHE A 142 -6.17 5.43 5.92
C PHE A 142 -5.22 6.40 5.23
N VAL A 143 -5.53 6.80 4.00
CA VAL A 143 -4.72 7.75 3.23
C VAL A 143 -4.64 9.11 3.92
N GLU A 144 -5.77 9.65 4.39
CA GLU A 144 -5.82 10.91 5.14
C GLU A 144 -4.97 10.84 6.42
N THR A 145 -5.08 9.73 7.17
CA THR A 145 -4.27 9.50 8.37
C THR A 145 -2.78 9.42 8.04
N CYS A 146 -2.41 8.73 6.95
CA CYS A 146 -1.02 8.68 6.47
C CYS A 146 -0.50 10.07 6.15
N VAL A 147 -1.22 10.84 5.33
CA VAL A 147 -0.81 12.21 4.92
C VAL A 147 -0.62 13.10 6.14
N ALA A 148 -1.58 13.12 7.07
CA ALA A 148 -1.47 13.91 8.29
C ALA A 148 -0.26 13.51 9.13
N THR A 149 0.03 12.20 9.21
CA THR A 149 1.13 11.69 10.03
C THR A 149 2.50 11.97 9.39
N VAL A 150 2.66 11.74 8.08
CA VAL A 150 3.95 11.99 7.42
C VAL A 150 4.30 13.48 7.37
N LYS A 151 3.29 14.38 7.24
CA LYS A 151 3.49 15.83 7.35
C LYS A 151 3.98 16.25 8.72
N LYS A 152 3.44 15.68 9.80
CA LYS A 152 3.96 15.92 11.16
C LYS A 152 5.41 15.47 11.33
N LEU A 153 5.86 14.51 10.53
CA LEU A 153 7.24 14.01 10.47
C LEU A 153 8.10 14.76 9.44
N GLY A 154 7.62 15.88 8.90
CA GLY A 154 8.38 16.77 8.02
C GLY A 154 8.30 16.44 6.53
N ALA A 155 7.48 15.47 6.11
CA ALA A 155 7.33 15.14 4.69
C ALA A 155 6.77 16.35 3.91
N LYS A 156 7.32 16.59 2.72
CA LYS A 156 6.95 17.70 1.85
C LYS A 156 5.78 17.29 0.94
N ASP A 157 4.84 18.20 0.74
CA ASP A 157 3.62 17.94 -0.03
C ASP A 157 3.90 17.45 -1.46
N GLU A 158 4.89 18.03 -2.11
CA GLU A 158 5.29 17.65 -3.47
C GLU A 158 5.87 16.24 -3.60
N LEU A 159 6.25 15.62 -2.48
CA LEU A 159 6.79 14.26 -2.41
C LEU A 159 5.77 13.24 -1.86
N ILE A 160 4.53 13.63 -1.62
CA ILE A 160 3.47 12.76 -1.14
C ILE A 160 2.54 12.39 -2.28
N HIS A 161 2.50 11.12 -2.63
CA HIS A 161 1.62 10.54 -3.65
C HIS A 161 0.60 9.62 -2.98
N THR A 162 -0.67 9.77 -3.36
CA THR A 162 -1.76 9.04 -2.69
C THR A 162 -2.70 8.38 -3.68
N GLU A 163 -3.24 7.22 -3.30
CA GLU A 163 -4.32 6.54 -4.02
C GLU A 163 -5.36 6.03 -3.03
N GLY A 164 -6.55 6.61 -3.05
CA GLY A 164 -7.68 6.21 -2.22
C GLY A 164 -8.64 5.28 -2.97
N PHE A 165 -8.99 4.15 -2.37
CA PHE A 165 -9.96 3.21 -2.92
C PHE A 165 -11.31 3.39 -2.26
N PHE A 166 -12.29 3.86 -3.03
CA PHE A 166 -13.66 4.04 -2.60
C PHE A 166 -14.50 2.82 -2.99
N ALA A 167 -15.35 2.35 -2.09
CA ALA A 167 -16.46 1.50 -2.50
C ALA A 167 -17.39 2.36 -3.36
N GLN A 168 -17.58 1.99 -4.63
CA GLN A 168 -18.59 2.66 -5.45
C GLN A 168 -19.98 2.38 -4.85
N GLN A 169 -20.64 3.41 -4.35
CA GLN A 169 -22.05 3.34 -4.03
C GLN A 169 -22.79 3.19 -5.36
N GLN A 170 -23.63 2.16 -5.46
CA GLN A 170 -24.57 2.08 -6.60
C GLN A 170 -25.40 3.36 -6.61
N PRO A 171 -25.61 4.01 -7.79
CA PRO A 171 -26.56 5.09 -7.87
C PRO A 171 -27.91 4.50 -7.42
N VAL A 172 -28.55 5.15 -6.44
CA VAL A 172 -29.93 4.84 -6.09
C VAL A 172 -30.75 5.12 -7.34
N VAL A 173 -31.17 4.05 -8.02
CA VAL A 173 -32.14 4.17 -9.14
C VAL A 173 -33.42 4.59 -8.49
N ALA A 174 -33.79 5.85 -8.69
CA ALA A 174 -35.08 6.41 -8.28
C ALA A 174 -36.18 5.91 -9.18
#